data_5f4fb3366dc3989cd4c1b20311af5093
#
_entry.id   5f4fb3366dc3989cd4c1b20311af5093
#
_cell.length_a   1.000
_cell.length_b   1.000
_cell.length_c   1.000
_cell.angle_alpha   90.00
_cell.angle_beta   90.00
_cell.angle_gamma   90.00
#
_symmetry.space_group_name_H-M   'P 1'
#
loop_
_entity.id
_entity.type
_entity.pdbx_description
1 polymer ?
#
loop_
_entity_poly.entity_id
_entity_poly.type
_entity_poly.pdbx_seq_one_letter_code
_entity_poly.pdbx_strand_id
1 'polypeptide(L)'
;MTRLHVLAASAALLAGTAASAQPAPQGATGEIAERILAAHNRERAAVGAPPLQWDATLAEHAASYGPVLASLRRLVHSPREGRPDERENLAMAWHGTLSPEDLVAMWSRERQLLEPGSYLFPGASRTGKWEDIAHYTQMVWPTTTRVGCAIYPADWDYLICRYSPPGNKDGKPIFVTAALSQGL
;
A
#
# COMPACT_ATOMS: atom_id res chain seq x y z
N MET A 1 -11.02 -76.81 32.77
CA MET A 1 -10.26 -76.23 31.63
C MET A 1 -10.80 -74.82 31.34
N THR A 2 -10.18 -73.85 31.98
CA THR A 2 -10.68 -72.42 31.92
C THR A 2 -9.81 -71.68 30.95
N ARG A 3 -10.42 -71.20 29.84
CA ARG A 3 -9.73 -70.40 28.80
C ARG A 3 -9.74 -68.92 29.21
N LEU A 4 -8.55 -68.38 29.41
CA LEU A 4 -8.32 -66.95 29.68
C LEU A 4 -8.35 -66.22 28.32
N HIS A 5 -9.27 -65.23 28.15
CA HIS A 5 -9.28 -64.33 27.00
C HIS A 5 -8.48 -63.08 27.37
N VAL A 6 -7.38 -62.86 26.67
CA VAL A 6 -6.61 -61.64 26.74
C VAL A 6 -7.18 -60.63 25.77
N LEU A 7 -7.78 -59.53 26.25
CA LEU A 7 -8.18 -58.37 25.48
C LEU A 7 -6.99 -57.49 25.22
N ALA A 8 -6.58 -57.39 23.97
CA ALA A 8 -5.58 -56.39 23.52
C ALA A 8 -6.26 -55.05 23.30
N ALA A 9 -5.90 -54.05 24.11
CA ALA A 9 -6.33 -52.67 23.92
C ALA A 9 -5.39 -51.97 22.91
N SER A 10 -5.90 -51.64 21.73
CA SER A 10 -5.19 -50.85 20.73
C SER A 10 -5.32 -49.35 21.06
N ALA A 11 -4.23 -48.73 21.47
CA ALA A 11 -4.15 -47.29 21.66
C ALA A 11 -3.92 -46.63 20.30
N ALA A 12 -4.93 -45.90 19.79
CA ALA A 12 -4.79 -45.05 18.60
C ALA A 12 -4.10 -43.75 18.96
N LEU A 13 -2.86 -43.54 18.50
CA LEU A 13 -2.19 -42.23 18.54
C LEU A 13 -2.89 -41.28 17.56
N LEU A 14 -3.58 -40.29 18.11
CA LEU A 14 -4.02 -39.11 17.33
C LEU A 14 -2.81 -38.22 17.10
N ALA A 15 -2.24 -38.27 15.90
CA ALA A 15 -1.25 -37.30 15.44
C ALA A 15 -1.97 -35.96 15.17
N GLY A 16 -1.91 -35.06 16.16
CA GLY A 16 -2.37 -33.68 15.97
C GLY A 16 -1.44 -32.98 14.98
N THR A 17 -1.95 -32.64 13.82
CA THR A 17 -1.26 -31.74 12.89
C THR A 17 -1.23 -30.34 13.52
N ALA A 18 -0.09 -29.92 14.02
CA ALA A 18 0.13 -28.53 14.42
C ALA A 18 0.00 -27.65 13.17
N ALA A 19 -1.10 -26.91 13.06
CA ALA A 19 -1.23 -25.86 12.08
C ALA A 19 -0.12 -24.83 12.34
N SER A 20 0.80 -24.67 11.40
CA SER A 20 1.82 -23.63 11.46
C SER A 20 1.11 -22.28 11.48
N ALA A 21 1.13 -21.58 12.60
CA ALA A 21 0.62 -20.22 12.69
C ALA A 21 1.43 -19.35 11.72
N GLN A 22 0.78 -18.83 10.69
CA GLN A 22 1.39 -17.82 9.84
C GLN A 22 1.69 -16.58 10.68
N PRO A 23 2.89 -15.97 10.53
CA PRO A 23 3.20 -14.73 11.25
C PRO A 23 2.16 -13.67 10.91
N ALA A 24 1.76 -12.91 11.92
CA ALA A 24 0.85 -11.79 11.72
C ALA A 24 1.44 -10.79 10.70
N PRO A 25 0.63 -10.22 9.80
CA PRO A 25 1.09 -9.22 8.86
C PRO A 25 1.67 -8.03 9.62
N GLN A 26 2.92 -7.67 9.27
CA GLN A 26 3.61 -6.54 9.88
C GLN A 26 3.73 -5.42 8.84
N GLY A 27 3.57 -4.16 9.28
CA GLY A 27 3.90 -3.00 8.46
C GLY A 27 5.38 -3.00 8.08
N ALA A 28 5.74 -2.29 7.02
CA ALA A 28 7.14 -2.10 6.67
C ALA A 28 7.86 -1.39 7.83
N THR A 29 8.96 -1.98 8.31
CA THR A 29 9.74 -1.45 9.43
C THR A 29 11.19 -1.22 9.01
N GLY A 30 11.91 -0.38 9.77
CA GLY A 30 13.33 -0.15 9.56
C GLY A 30 13.65 0.32 8.13
N GLU A 31 14.61 -0.33 7.50
CA GLU A 31 15.16 0.05 6.20
C GLU A 31 14.11 0.14 5.09
N ILE A 32 13.16 -0.79 5.03
CA ILE A 32 12.10 -0.79 3.99
C ILE A 32 11.21 0.44 4.15
N ALA A 33 10.82 0.78 5.38
CA ALA A 33 10.02 1.97 5.66
C ALA A 33 10.73 3.25 5.25
N GLU A 34 12.02 3.38 5.58
CA GLU A 34 12.85 4.52 5.22
C GLU A 34 12.97 4.67 3.70
N ARG A 35 13.19 3.58 2.97
CA ARG A 35 13.31 3.56 1.50
C ARG A 35 12.01 3.97 0.82
N ILE A 36 10.86 3.45 1.27
CA ILE A 36 9.54 3.85 0.76
C ILE A 36 9.28 5.33 1.04
N LEU A 37 9.52 5.78 2.28
CA LEU A 37 9.33 7.19 2.67
C LEU A 37 10.22 8.13 1.86
N ALA A 38 11.49 7.77 1.68
CA ALA A 38 12.43 8.55 0.88
C ALA A 38 11.99 8.65 -0.59
N ALA A 39 11.45 7.56 -1.17
CA ALA A 39 10.93 7.57 -2.53
C ALA A 39 9.75 8.55 -2.67
N HIS A 40 8.81 8.57 -1.73
CA HIS A 40 7.72 9.54 -1.69
C HIS A 40 8.24 10.98 -1.56
N ASN A 41 9.16 11.20 -0.64
CA ASN A 41 9.64 12.55 -0.34
C ASN A 41 10.51 13.13 -1.46
N ARG A 42 11.16 12.30 -2.30
CA ARG A 42 11.80 12.78 -3.54
C ARG A 42 10.79 13.37 -4.52
N GLU A 43 9.66 12.70 -4.75
CA GLU A 43 8.61 13.21 -5.64
C GLU A 43 7.97 14.49 -5.08
N ARG A 44 7.76 14.54 -3.77
CA ARG A 44 7.21 15.71 -3.09
C ARG A 44 8.14 16.92 -3.17
N ALA A 45 9.44 16.72 -2.96
CA ALA A 45 10.44 17.77 -3.11
C ALA A 45 10.48 18.34 -4.53
N ALA A 46 10.33 17.48 -5.55
CA ALA A 46 10.32 17.89 -6.95
C ALA A 46 9.14 18.83 -7.30
N VAL A 47 8.06 18.82 -6.51
CA VAL A 47 6.89 19.68 -6.70
C VAL A 47 6.69 20.68 -5.56
N GLY A 48 7.69 20.86 -4.68
CA GLY A 48 7.64 21.80 -3.58
C GLY A 48 6.62 21.45 -2.48
N ALA A 49 6.14 20.22 -2.43
CA ALA A 49 5.23 19.77 -1.38
C ALA A 49 6.01 19.45 -0.08
N PRO A 50 5.47 19.75 1.12
CA PRO A 50 6.10 19.38 2.38
C PRO A 50 6.33 17.87 2.49
N PRO A 51 7.44 17.41 3.12
CA PRO A 51 7.72 16.00 3.26
C PRO A 51 6.67 15.28 4.11
N LEU A 52 6.40 14.03 3.77
CA LEU A 52 5.60 13.11 4.60
C LEU A 52 6.42 12.62 5.78
N GLN A 53 5.72 12.31 6.87
CA GLN A 53 6.23 11.57 8.00
C GLN A 53 5.71 10.14 7.97
N TRP A 54 6.55 9.19 8.41
CA TRP A 54 6.11 7.81 8.57
C TRP A 54 5.16 7.68 9.75
N ASP A 55 4.08 6.90 9.54
CA ASP A 55 3.10 6.60 10.57
C ASP A 55 2.95 5.07 10.70
N ALA A 56 3.34 4.53 11.85
CA ALA A 56 3.32 3.10 12.11
C ALA A 56 1.89 2.52 12.12
N THR A 57 0.91 3.29 12.60
CA THR A 57 -0.49 2.87 12.60
C THR A 57 -1.04 2.72 11.17
N LEU A 58 -0.72 3.67 10.30
CA LEU A 58 -1.07 3.55 8.88
C LEU A 58 -0.38 2.34 8.22
N ALA A 59 0.86 2.03 8.62
CA ALA A 59 1.58 0.86 8.12
C ALA A 59 0.94 -0.46 8.59
N GLU A 60 0.47 -0.52 9.82
CA GLU A 60 -0.29 -1.67 10.35
C GLU A 60 -1.63 -1.84 9.62
N HIS A 61 -2.36 -0.74 9.37
CA HIS A 61 -3.59 -0.77 8.56
C HIS A 61 -3.30 -1.26 7.14
N ALA A 62 -2.21 -0.83 6.52
CA ALA A 62 -1.78 -1.31 5.21
C ALA A 62 -1.48 -2.81 5.24
N ALA A 63 -0.70 -3.28 6.22
CA ALA A 63 -0.32 -4.67 6.37
C ALA A 63 -1.52 -5.60 6.55
N SER A 64 -2.52 -5.18 7.32
CA SER A 64 -3.73 -5.96 7.59
C SER A 64 -4.52 -6.32 6.32
N TYR A 65 -4.38 -5.54 5.25
CA TYR A 65 -5.08 -5.77 3.99
C TYR A 65 -4.32 -6.70 3.01
N GLY A 66 -3.05 -6.95 3.25
CA GLY A 66 -2.20 -7.79 2.42
C GLY A 66 -2.74 -9.20 2.16
N PRO A 67 -3.20 -9.96 3.18
CA PRO A 67 -3.78 -11.29 3.00
C PRO A 67 -5.00 -11.30 2.06
N VAL A 68 -5.82 -10.24 2.07
CA VAL A 68 -6.98 -10.11 1.18
C VAL A 68 -6.52 -9.98 -0.28
N LEU A 69 -5.55 -9.10 -0.57
CA LEU A 69 -5.01 -8.95 -1.92
C LEU A 69 -4.36 -10.23 -2.42
N ALA A 70 -3.58 -10.92 -1.56
CA ALA A 70 -2.96 -12.18 -1.91
C ALA A 70 -3.99 -13.27 -2.25
N SER A 71 -5.10 -13.36 -1.51
CA SER A 71 -6.18 -14.31 -1.80
C SER A 71 -6.91 -13.99 -3.11
N LEU A 72 -7.09 -12.71 -3.43
CA LEU A 72 -7.75 -12.24 -4.65
C LEU A 72 -6.84 -12.29 -5.88
N ARG A 73 -5.51 -12.32 -5.70
CA ARG A 73 -4.47 -12.28 -6.75
C ARG A 73 -4.63 -11.10 -7.71
N ARG A 74 -5.13 -9.98 -7.23
CA ARG A 74 -5.36 -8.74 -7.99
C ARG A 74 -5.45 -7.54 -7.06
N LEU A 75 -5.24 -6.34 -7.62
CA LEU A 75 -5.42 -5.10 -6.88
C LEU A 75 -6.90 -4.73 -6.81
N VAL A 76 -7.41 -4.59 -5.60
CA VAL A 76 -8.75 -4.09 -5.27
C VAL A 76 -8.60 -3.22 -4.04
N HIS A 77 -9.12 -2.01 -4.08
CA HIS A 77 -9.10 -1.13 -2.90
C HIS A 77 -9.93 -1.71 -1.76
N SER A 78 -9.42 -1.54 -0.54
CA SER A 78 -10.20 -1.84 0.67
C SER A 78 -11.43 -0.92 0.77
N PRO A 79 -12.52 -1.38 1.42
CA PRO A 79 -13.72 -0.58 1.60
C PRO A 79 -13.43 0.79 2.23
N ARG A 80 -14.03 1.84 1.66
CA ARG A 80 -13.85 3.25 2.13
C ARG A 80 -14.36 3.47 3.54
N GLU A 81 -15.42 2.77 3.90
CA GLU A 81 -16.09 2.82 5.21
C GLU A 81 -15.14 2.38 6.34
N GLY A 82 -14.22 1.46 6.04
CA GLY A 82 -13.19 0.99 6.99
C GLY A 82 -11.98 1.93 7.11
N ARG A 83 -11.91 3.01 6.31
CA ARG A 83 -10.79 3.96 6.29
C ARG A 83 -11.24 5.40 6.00
N PRO A 84 -12.14 5.99 6.80
CA PRO A 84 -12.77 7.28 6.51
C PRO A 84 -11.76 8.41 6.37
N ASP A 85 -10.67 8.38 7.15
CA ASP A 85 -9.62 9.42 7.20
C ASP A 85 -8.33 9.03 6.47
N GLU A 86 -8.41 8.01 5.61
CA GLU A 86 -7.27 7.50 4.87
C GLU A 86 -7.54 7.39 3.36
N ARG A 87 -6.49 7.60 2.57
CA ARG A 87 -6.42 7.16 1.16
C ARG A 87 -5.50 5.96 1.06
N GLU A 88 -5.62 5.26 -0.05
CA GLU A 88 -4.86 4.04 -0.30
C GLU A 88 -4.31 4.05 -1.72
N ASN A 89 -3.02 3.75 -1.86
CA ASN A 89 -2.41 3.38 -3.12
C ASN A 89 -2.01 1.90 -3.08
N LEU A 90 -2.17 1.22 -4.20
CA LEU A 90 -1.83 -0.19 -4.35
C LEU A 90 -0.93 -0.39 -5.56
N ALA A 91 0.07 -1.25 -5.42
CA ALA A 91 0.87 -1.76 -6.53
C ALA A 91 1.17 -3.25 -6.34
N MET A 92 1.45 -3.96 -7.43
CA MET A 92 1.91 -5.35 -7.37
C MET A 92 2.92 -5.66 -8.46
N ALA A 93 3.85 -6.54 -8.13
CA ALA A 93 4.82 -7.09 -9.06
C ALA A 93 5.11 -8.55 -8.70
N TRP A 94 5.68 -9.33 -9.61
CA TRP A 94 6.12 -10.68 -9.29
C TRP A 94 7.06 -10.65 -8.08
N HIS A 95 6.89 -11.60 -7.16
CA HIS A 95 7.66 -11.65 -5.92
C HIS A 95 9.17 -11.54 -6.17
N GLY A 96 9.81 -10.62 -5.46
CA GLY A 96 11.26 -10.39 -5.49
C GLY A 96 11.80 -9.74 -6.77
N THR A 97 10.95 -9.28 -7.71
CA THR A 97 11.42 -8.68 -8.96
C THR A 97 11.67 -7.19 -8.90
N LEU A 98 11.01 -6.48 -7.98
CA LEU A 98 11.15 -5.03 -7.82
C LEU A 98 11.59 -4.67 -6.40
N SER A 99 12.41 -3.64 -6.31
CA SER A 99 12.76 -3.02 -5.02
C SER A 99 11.57 -2.23 -4.45
N PRO A 100 11.57 -1.88 -3.15
CA PRO A 100 10.56 -0.99 -2.58
C PRO A 100 10.41 0.33 -3.32
N GLU A 101 11.52 0.93 -3.77
CA GLU A 101 11.54 2.16 -4.56
C GLU A 101 10.92 1.97 -5.95
N ASP A 102 11.18 0.83 -6.59
CA ASP A 102 10.65 0.54 -7.92
C ASP A 102 9.13 0.34 -7.88
N LEU A 103 8.62 -0.26 -6.81
CA LEU A 103 7.18 -0.37 -6.57
C LEU A 103 6.53 1.02 -6.42
N VAL A 104 7.15 1.94 -5.66
CA VAL A 104 6.69 3.34 -5.56
C VAL A 104 6.82 4.06 -6.89
N ALA A 105 7.88 3.79 -7.66
CA ALA A 105 8.10 4.40 -8.96
C ALA A 105 7.03 4.04 -10.00
N MET A 106 6.29 2.94 -9.81
CA MET A 106 5.13 2.63 -10.66
C MET A 106 4.10 3.78 -10.60
N TRP A 107 3.87 4.35 -9.42
CA TRP A 107 2.99 5.50 -9.24
C TRP A 107 3.60 6.81 -9.71
N SER A 108 4.91 7.00 -9.53
CA SER A 108 5.61 8.22 -9.98
C SER A 108 5.55 8.41 -11.49
N ARG A 109 5.45 7.33 -12.27
CA ARG A 109 5.33 7.39 -13.75
C ARG A 109 4.04 8.07 -14.21
N GLU A 110 2.99 8.06 -13.41
CA GLU A 110 1.72 8.72 -13.70
C GLU A 110 1.86 10.25 -13.86
N ARG A 111 2.95 10.84 -13.32
CA ARG A 111 3.28 12.27 -13.55
C ARG A 111 3.29 12.64 -15.03
N GLN A 112 3.67 11.73 -15.92
CA GLN A 112 3.72 11.95 -17.37
C GLN A 112 2.32 12.09 -17.97
N LEU A 113 1.28 11.70 -17.25
CA LEU A 113 -0.11 11.75 -17.66
C LEU A 113 -0.84 12.99 -17.14
N LEU A 114 -0.13 13.86 -16.41
CA LEU A 114 -0.68 15.16 -16.03
C LEU A 114 -0.74 16.10 -17.23
N GLU A 115 -1.85 16.82 -17.35
CA GLU A 115 -2.04 17.86 -18.36
C GLU A 115 -1.32 19.14 -17.93
N PRO A 116 -0.35 19.65 -18.73
CA PRO A 116 0.35 20.87 -18.41
C PRO A 116 -0.62 22.05 -18.21
N GLY A 117 -0.41 22.81 -17.14
CA GLY A 117 -1.26 23.96 -16.81
C GLY A 117 -2.60 23.60 -16.15
N SER A 118 -2.93 22.31 -15.98
CA SER A 118 -4.11 21.86 -15.26
C SER A 118 -3.73 21.26 -13.90
N TYR A 119 -4.16 21.90 -12.82
CA TYR A 119 -3.71 21.54 -11.47
C TYR A 119 -4.82 21.16 -10.51
N LEU A 120 -6.06 21.11 -10.99
CA LEU A 120 -7.21 20.75 -10.14
C LEU A 120 -7.58 19.29 -10.35
N PHE A 121 -7.63 18.54 -9.26
CA PHE A 121 -8.13 17.17 -9.27
C PHE A 121 -9.67 17.19 -9.40
N PRO A 122 -10.30 16.30 -10.19
CA PRO A 122 -9.73 15.22 -11.00
C PRO A 122 -9.35 15.63 -12.44
N GLY A 123 -9.57 16.87 -12.85
CA GLY A 123 -9.49 17.35 -14.24
C GLY A 123 -8.07 17.50 -14.80
N ALA A 124 -7.02 17.18 -14.02
CA ALA A 124 -5.63 17.36 -14.44
C ALA A 124 -5.06 16.16 -15.23
N SER A 125 -5.88 15.19 -15.62
CA SER A 125 -5.45 14.05 -16.41
C SER A 125 -5.49 14.35 -17.90
N ARG A 126 -4.37 14.16 -18.60
CA ARG A 126 -4.24 14.26 -20.06
C ARG A 126 -5.09 13.20 -20.78
N THR A 127 -5.36 12.07 -20.14
CA THR A 127 -6.16 10.99 -20.73
C THR A 127 -7.67 11.20 -20.55
N GLY A 128 -8.07 12.19 -19.74
CA GLY A 128 -9.45 12.41 -19.33
C GLY A 128 -9.94 11.45 -18.23
N LYS A 129 -9.07 10.49 -17.77
CA LYS A 129 -9.37 9.56 -16.70
C LYS A 129 -8.54 9.92 -15.48
N TRP A 130 -9.18 10.27 -14.39
CA TRP A 130 -8.49 10.66 -13.16
C TRP A 130 -7.75 9.49 -12.52
N GLU A 131 -8.20 8.26 -12.76
CA GLU A 131 -7.58 7.03 -12.26
C GLU A 131 -6.14 6.89 -12.73
N ASP A 132 -5.83 7.38 -13.92
CA ASP A 132 -4.50 7.29 -14.54
C ASP A 132 -3.46 8.19 -13.86
N ILE A 133 -3.88 9.09 -12.97
CA ILE A 133 -3.01 10.01 -12.21
C ILE A 133 -3.19 9.91 -10.70
N ALA A 134 -4.12 9.06 -10.23
CA ALA A 134 -4.59 9.07 -8.85
C ALA A 134 -3.53 8.67 -7.82
N HIS A 135 -2.65 7.75 -8.18
CA HIS A 135 -1.60 7.33 -7.26
C HIS A 135 -0.55 8.43 -7.10
N TYR A 136 -0.08 9.02 -8.21
CA TYR A 136 0.89 10.11 -8.15
C TYR A 136 0.33 11.32 -7.43
N THR A 137 -0.89 11.74 -7.76
CA THR A 137 -1.49 12.92 -7.12
C THR A 137 -1.69 12.72 -5.61
N GLN A 138 -2.00 11.49 -5.16
CA GLN A 138 -2.04 11.19 -3.73
C GLN A 138 -0.66 11.28 -3.08
N MET A 139 0.40 10.78 -3.73
CA MET A 139 1.77 10.86 -3.20
C MET A 139 2.20 12.30 -2.93
N VAL A 140 1.89 13.21 -3.85
CA VAL A 140 2.32 14.62 -3.80
C VAL A 140 1.28 15.56 -3.21
N TRP A 141 0.14 15.04 -2.73
CA TRP A 141 -0.97 15.86 -2.24
C TRP A 141 -0.54 16.81 -1.12
N PRO A 142 -0.75 18.14 -1.27
CA PRO A 142 -0.13 19.13 -0.38
C PRO A 142 -0.52 18.98 1.09
N THR A 143 -1.77 18.64 1.36
CA THR A 143 -2.32 18.56 2.72
C THR A 143 -2.19 17.18 3.37
N THR A 144 -1.70 16.17 2.64
CA THR A 144 -1.32 14.88 3.22
C THR A 144 0.01 15.05 3.94
N THR A 145 0.09 14.62 5.19
CA THR A 145 1.27 14.80 6.05
C THR A 145 1.89 13.49 6.50
N ARG A 146 1.15 12.37 6.43
CA ARG A 146 1.60 11.07 6.94
C ARG A 146 1.35 9.96 5.92
N VAL A 147 2.25 8.99 5.92
CA VAL A 147 2.16 7.77 5.12
C VAL A 147 2.64 6.58 5.95
N GLY A 148 1.98 5.46 5.79
CA GLY A 148 2.44 4.17 6.31
C GLY A 148 2.15 3.09 5.28
N CYS A 149 3.13 2.23 5.02
CA CYS A 149 3.05 1.21 3.98
C CYS A 149 3.43 -0.16 4.50
N ALA A 150 3.01 -1.18 3.75
CA ALA A 150 3.46 -2.56 3.90
C ALA A 150 3.70 -3.17 2.53
N ILE A 151 4.70 -4.06 2.43
CA ILE A 151 4.84 -4.98 1.31
C ILE A 151 4.42 -6.35 1.84
N TYR A 152 3.36 -6.92 1.27
CA TYR A 152 2.89 -8.26 1.61
C TYR A 152 3.38 -9.24 0.54
N PRO A 153 4.30 -10.16 0.89
CA PRO A 153 4.84 -11.13 -0.04
C PRO A 153 3.90 -12.34 -0.22
N ALA A 154 3.69 -12.73 -1.48
CA ALA A 154 3.01 -13.96 -1.89
C ALA A 154 3.59 -14.42 -3.23
N ASP A 155 2.80 -14.92 -4.19
CA ASP A 155 3.25 -15.07 -5.60
C ASP A 155 3.62 -13.70 -6.20
N TRP A 156 3.01 -12.66 -5.66
CA TRP A 156 3.27 -11.25 -5.96
C TRP A 156 3.65 -10.52 -4.69
N ASP A 157 4.48 -9.50 -4.82
CA ASP A 157 4.66 -8.50 -3.79
C ASP A 157 3.57 -7.45 -3.94
N TYR A 158 2.75 -7.28 -2.90
CA TYR A 158 1.70 -6.27 -2.85
C TYR A 158 2.19 -5.10 -2.02
N LEU A 159 2.50 -3.96 -2.65
CA LEU A 159 2.72 -2.72 -1.94
C LEU A 159 1.38 -2.05 -1.66
N ILE A 160 1.11 -1.78 -0.40
CA ILE A 160 -0.08 -1.09 0.09
C ILE A 160 0.40 0.12 0.86
N CYS A 161 -0.03 1.33 0.50
CA CYS A 161 0.26 2.55 1.25
C CYS A 161 -1.04 3.23 1.69
N ARG A 162 -1.06 3.68 2.94
CA ARG A 162 -2.12 4.49 3.53
C ARG A 162 -1.63 5.90 3.79
N TYR A 163 -2.48 6.89 3.52
CA TYR A 163 -2.14 8.31 3.59
C TYR A 163 -3.15 9.05 4.44
N SER A 164 -2.68 9.92 5.32
CA SER A 164 -3.53 10.76 6.16
C SER A 164 -2.93 12.18 6.32
N PRO A 165 -3.74 13.23 6.32
CA PRO A 165 -5.13 13.30 5.87
C PRO A 165 -5.29 12.84 4.40
N PRO A 166 -6.52 12.41 3.99
CA PRO A 166 -6.79 11.96 2.64
C PRO A 166 -6.60 13.07 1.61
N GLY A 167 -5.95 12.73 0.50
CA GLY A 167 -5.80 13.56 -0.69
C GLY A 167 -6.89 13.31 -1.74
N ASN A 168 -6.60 13.69 -2.98
CA ASN A 168 -7.44 13.50 -4.15
C ASN A 168 -8.87 14.00 -3.92
N LYS A 169 -8.98 15.27 -3.52
CA LYS A 169 -10.26 15.94 -3.24
C LYS A 169 -10.69 16.73 -4.48
N ASP A 170 -11.92 16.51 -4.92
CA ASP A 170 -12.47 17.17 -6.09
C ASP A 170 -12.41 18.71 -6.00
N GLY A 171 -12.01 19.35 -7.09
CA GLY A 171 -11.87 20.80 -7.19
C GLY A 171 -10.72 21.40 -6.37
N LYS A 172 -9.82 20.57 -5.81
CA LYS A 172 -8.67 21.06 -5.02
C LYS A 172 -7.36 20.92 -5.80
N PRO A 173 -6.40 21.84 -5.57
CA PRO A 173 -5.11 21.79 -6.24
C PRO A 173 -4.28 20.59 -5.83
N ILE A 174 -3.63 19.97 -6.82
CA ILE A 174 -2.70 18.84 -6.65
C ILE A 174 -1.36 19.32 -6.07
N PHE A 175 -0.97 20.56 -6.36
CA PHE A 175 0.31 21.14 -5.98
C PHE A 175 0.15 22.37 -5.07
N VAL A 176 1.18 22.72 -4.34
CA VAL A 176 1.23 24.00 -3.60
C VAL A 176 1.31 25.17 -4.58
N THR A 177 0.68 26.28 -4.25
CA THR A 177 0.59 27.47 -5.16
C THR A 177 1.97 27.99 -5.55
N ALA A 178 2.98 27.87 -4.69
CA ALA A 178 4.35 28.29 -5.01
C ALA A 178 5.00 27.46 -6.15
N ALA A 179 4.66 26.18 -6.28
CA ALA A 179 5.13 25.33 -7.39
C ALA A 179 4.52 25.73 -8.73
N LEU A 180 3.28 26.19 -8.72
CA LEU A 180 2.57 26.65 -9.92
C LEU A 180 3.19 27.87 -10.59
N SER A 181 3.87 28.73 -9.81
CA SER A 181 4.55 29.93 -10.31
C SER A 181 5.92 29.65 -10.96
N GLN A 182 6.44 28.43 -10.82
CA GLN A 182 7.74 28.01 -11.36
C GLN A 182 7.67 27.19 -12.65
N GLY A 183 6.48 27.01 -13.22
CA GLY A 183 6.29 26.39 -14.55
C GLY A 183 6.52 24.86 -14.57
N LEU A 184 6.06 24.15 -13.55
CA LEU A 184 5.95 22.68 -13.58
C LEU A 184 4.91 22.23 -14.61
#